data_bb5d63646182db3b9819cb10400d2f3d
#
_entry.id   bb5d63646182db3b9819cb10400d2f3d
#
_cell.length_a   1.000
_cell.length_b   1.000
_cell.length_c   1.000
_cell.angle_alpha   90.00
_cell.angle_beta   90.00
_cell.angle_gamma   90.00
#
_symmetry.space_group_name_H-M   'P 1'
#
loop_
_entity.id
_entity.type
_entity.pdbx_description
1 polymer ?
#
loop_
_entity_poly.entity_id
_entity_poly.type
_entity_poly.pdbx_seq_one_letter_code
_entity_poly.pdbx_strand_id
1 'polypeptide(L)'
;MMRLGLVVGYSGSRIELPMDLVKAADEMGYYALWTSEAYGSDAVTPLAWMGAQTQHIKLGTAIMQMPGRSPAMTAMTAMTLDQLSGGRFLLGLGLSGPQVAEGWHGVAYGKPLGKTREYVEICRKIFKREEALVHEGEHYGVPYRGEDATGLGKPLKSILHSRPDIPIYLASIGPKNVTLTAEIADGWLPFIFSPRHYDSVYKTQIDEGFAKAGGGKGIHNFDIAPSISVIIDDDLENAYNRVKPLLALYIGGMGAKDKNFYN
;
A
#
# COMPACT_ATOMS: atom_id res chain seq x y z
N MET A 1 -10.97 -20.10 3.06
CA MET A 1 -10.76 -20.28 1.61
C MET A 1 -9.72 -19.25 1.17
N MET A 2 -8.72 -19.65 0.38
CA MET A 2 -7.71 -18.72 -0.18
C MET A 2 -8.40 -17.80 -1.19
N ARG A 3 -8.10 -16.49 -1.12
CA ARG A 3 -8.60 -15.49 -2.07
C ARG A 3 -7.49 -15.19 -3.07
N LEU A 4 -7.80 -15.19 -4.35
CA LEU A 4 -6.86 -14.87 -5.42
C LEU A 4 -7.01 -13.40 -5.82
N GLY A 5 -5.89 -12.73 -6.05
CA GLY A 5 -5.83 -11.38 -6.60
C GLY A 5 -5.01 -11.36 -7.89
N LEU A 6 -5.27 -10.38 -8.74
CA LEU A 6 -4.50 -10.09 -9.94
C LEU A 6 -3.60 -8.87 -9.69
N VAL A 7 -2.31 -8.99 -9.97
CA VAL A 7 -1.35 -7.87 -9.91
C VAL A 7 -1.05 -7.41 -11.34
N VAL A 8 -1.39 -6.18 -11.66
CA VAL A 8 -1.05 -5.55 -12.95
C VAL A 8 0.27 -4.77 -12.86
N GLY A 9 0.61 -4.31 -11.64
CA GLY A 9 1.85 -3.55 -11.42
C GLY A 9 1.76 -2.11 -11.93
N TYR A 10 2.90 -1.56 -12.34
CA TYR A 10 3.02 -0.25 -12.99
C TYR A 10 3.58 -0.41 -14.42
N SER A 11 3.32 0.59 -15.25
CA SER A 11 3.72 0.54 -16.66
C SER A 11 5.22 0.68 -16.88
N GLY A 12 5.69 0.13 -18.00
CA GLY A 12 6.97 0.48 -18.60
C GLY A 12 6.91 1.81 -19.36
N SER A 13 7.59 1.89 -20.53
CA SER A 13 7.64 3.10 -21.37
C SER A 13 6.29 3.48 -22.02
N ARG A 14 5.37 2.55 -22.10
CA ARG A 14 3.98 2.75 -22.58
C ARG A 14 3.01 2.10 -21.62
N ILE A 15 1.83 2.70 -21.48
CA ILE A 15 0.76 2.15 -20.66
C ILE A 15 -0.07 1.22 -21.54
N GLU A 16 0.00 -0.08 -21.26
CA GLU A 16 -0.82 -1.11 -21.87
C GLU A 16 -1.54 -1.85 -20.75
N LEU A 17 -2.85 -1.64 -20.65
CA LEU A 17 -3.65 -2.28 -19.62
C LEU A 17 -4.21 -3.60 -20.15
N PRO A 18 -4.01 -4.72 -19.47
CA PRO A 18 -4.48 -6.04 -19.89
C PRO A 18 -5.98 -6.19 -19.62
N MET A 19 -6.82 -5.41 -20.28
CA MET A 19 -8.25 -5.30 -19.97
C MET A 19 -9.01 -6.61 -20.11
N ASP A 20 -8.65 -7.47 -21.08
CA ASP A 20 -9.28 -8.77 -21.24
C ASP A 20 -8.99 -9.68 -20.03
N LEU A 21 -7.75 -9.67 -19.54
CA LEU A 21 -7.37 -10.40 -18.33
C LEU A 21 -8.08 -9.85 -17.08
N VAL A 22 -8.20 -8.53 -16.98
CA VAL A 22 -8.89 -7.87 -15.85
C VAL A 22 -10.37 -8.23 -15.83
N LYS A 23 -11.04 -8.20 -16.96
CA LYS A 23 -12.46 -8.60 -17.09
C LYS A 23 -12.65 -10.08 -16.78
N ALA A 24 -11.79 -10.93 -17.30
CA ALA A 24 -11.83 -12.37 -17.01
C ALA A 24 -11.62 -12.63 -15.50
N ALA A 25 -10.72 -11.92 -14.84
CA ALA A 25 -10.51 -12.04 -13.40
C ALA A 25 -11.75 -11.59 -12.59
N ASP A 26 -12.42 -10.51 -13.01
CA ASP A 26 -13.68 -10.06 -12.42
C ASP A 26 -14.78 -11.12 -12.53
N GLU A 27 -14.98 -11.66 -13.74
CA GLU A 27 -15.97 -12.72 -14.03
C GLU A 27 -15.68 -14.03 -13.29
N MET A 28 -14.40 -14.39 -13.13
CA MET A 28 -13.96 -15.59 -12.41
C MET A 28 -14.04 -15.43 -10.88
N GLY A 29 -14.41 -14.25 -10.36
CA GLY A 29 -14.53 -14.01 -8.94
C GLY A 29 -13.18 -13.82 -8.21
N TYR A 30 -12.16 -13.30 -8.88
CA TYR A 30 -10.94 -12.88 -8.21
C TYR A 30 -11.27 -11.81 -7.18
N TYR A 31 -10.60 -11.89 -6.03
CA TYR A 31 -10.91 -11.02 -4.90
C TYR A 31 -10.50 -9.57 -5.13
N ALA A 32 -9.30 -9.34 -5.67
CA ALA A 32 -8.77 -7.99 -5.84
C ALA A 32 -7.87 -7.85 -7.08
N LEU A 33 -7.91 -6.67 -7.66
CA LEU A 33 -6.99 -6.17 -8.68
C LEU A 33 -6.03 -5.18 -8.03
N TRP A 34 -4.71 -5.37 -8.22
CA TRP A 34 -3.69 -4.54 -7.60
C TRP A 34 -2.84 -3.82 -8.64
N THR A 35 -2.70 -2.51 -8.47
CA THR A 35 -1.78 -1.66 -9.23
C THR A 35 -0.69 -1.11 -8.31
N SER A 36 0.43 -0.74 -8.87
CA SER A 36 1.56 -0.17 -8.13
C SER A 36 2.10 1.09 -8.78
N GLU A 37 2.93 1.80 -8.07
CA GLU A 37 3.68 2.95 -8.59
C GLU A 37 5.12 2.94 -8.06
N ALA A 38 6.01 3.46 -8.88
CA ALA A 38 7.40 3.76 -8.51
C ALA A 38 7.81 5.10 -9.13
N TYR A 39 8.33 5.10 -10.34
CA TYR A 39 8.64 6.25 -11.18
C TYR A 39 8.19 6.02 -12.65
N GLY A 40 7.18 5.19 -12.84
CA GLY A 40 6.44 4.95 -14.10
C GLY A 40 5.04 5.56 -14.02
N SER A 41 3.99 4.73 -14.31
CA SER A 41 2.62 5.15 -14.08
C SER A 41 2.32 5.27 -12.59
N ASP A 42 1.41 6.18 -12.20
CA ASP A 42 0.83 6.18 -10.86
C ASP A 42 -0.08 4.96 -10.66
N ALA A 43 -0.39 4.64 -9.41
CA ALA A 43 -1.21 3.48 -9.08
C ALA A 43 -2.72 3.74 -9.24
N VAL A 44 -3.15 4.98 -9.14
CA VAL A 44 -4.57 5.35 -9.01
C VAL A 44 -5.25 5.45 -10.36
N THR A 45 -4.61 6.13 -11.33
CA THR A 45 -5.21 6.39 -12.65
C THR A 45 -5.53 5.11 -13.43
N PRO A 46 -4.58 4.17 -13.58
CA PRO A 46 -4.87 2.89 -14.22
C PRO A 46 -5.92 2.07 -13.45
N LEU A 47 -5.87 2.10 -12.12
CA LEU A 47 -6.83 1.38 -11.27
C LEU A 47 -8.25 1.90 -11.44
N ALA A 48 -8.42 3.23 -11.47
CA ALA A 48 -9.72 3.86 -11.72
C ALA A 48 -10.27 3.50 -13.10
N TRP A 49 -9.41 3.52 -14.12
CA TRP A 49 -9.79 3.15 -15.49
C TRP A 49 -10.26 1.69 -15.62
N MET A 50 -9.54 0.77 -15.01
CA MET A 50 -9.92 -0.64 -14.97
C MET A 50 -11.15 -0.87 -14.11
N GLY A 51 -11.22 -0.19 -12.97
CA GLY A 51 -12.33 -0.27 -12.03
C GLY A 51 -13.68 0.20 -12.60
N ALA A 52 -13.67 1.15 -13.53
CA ALA A 52 -14.87 1.61 -14.23
C ALA A 52 -15.43 0.54 -15.20
N GLN A 53 -14.66 -0.47 -15.53
CA GLN A 53 -15.03 -1.55 -16.46
C GLN A 53 -15.20 -2.92 -15.77
N THR A 54 -15.22 -2.95 -14.45
CA THR A 54 -15.39 -4.14 -13.60
C THR A 54 -16.53 -3.94 -12.61
N GLN A 55 -17.12 -5.03 -12.11
CA GLN A 55 -18.31 -4.96 -11.25
C GLN A 55 -18.06 -5.49 -9.83
N HIS A 56 -17.24 -6.52 -9.66
CA HIS A 56 -17.15 -7.30 -8.42
C HIS A 56 -15.77 -7.24 -7.77
N ILE A 57 -14.70 -7.28 -8.59
CA ILE A 57 -13.33 -7.32 -8.12
C ILE A 57 -12.99 -6.06 -7.31
N LYS A 58 -12.36 -6.22 -6.17
CA LYS A 58 -11.87 -5.10 -5.36
C LYS A 58 -10.70 -4.42 -6.04
N LEU A 59 -10.54 -3.14 -5.81
CA LEU A 59 -9.55 -2.28 -6.43
C LEU A 59 -8.51 -1.88 -5.40
N GLY A 60 -7.30 -2.37 -5.51
CA GLY A 60 -6.25 -2.15 -4.53
C GLY A 60 -5.01 -1.47 -5.10
N THR A 61 -4.37 -0.65 -4.32
CA THR A 61 -3.02 -0.17 -4.61
C THR A 61 -1.98 -1.03 -3.87
N ALA A 62 -0.94 -1.46 -4.56
CA ALA A 62 0.15 -2.24 -3.98
C ALA A 62 1.50 -1.80 -4.57
N ILE A 63 1.85 -0.60 -4.30
CA ILE A 63 1.38 0.37 -3.31
C ILE A 63 1.15 1.74 -3.95
N MET A 64 0.40 2.60 -3.24
CA MET A 64 0.45 4.05 -3.40
C MET A 64 1.56 4.61 -2.50
N GLN A 65 2.44 5.41 -3.05
CA GLN A 65 3.62 5.93 -2.34
C GLN A 65 3.26 7.11 -1.41
N MET A 66 3.55 6.97 -0.12
CA MET A 66 3.35 8.04 0.86
C MET A 66 4.17 9.30 0.54
N PRO A 67 5.46 9.21 0.12
CA PRO A 67 6.26 10.40 -0.19
C PRO A 67 5.69 11.26 -1.31
N GLY A 68 4.94 10.68 -2.24
CA GLY A 68 4.36 11.39 -3.38
C GLY A 68 3.08 12.19 -3.07
N ARG A 69 2.50 12.02 -1.87
CA ARG A 69 1.19 12.63 -1.52
C ARG A 69 1.10 13.02 -0.06
N SER A 70 0.36 14.07 0.24
CA SER A 70 -0.04 14.34 1.62
C SER A 70 -1.04 13.28 2.12
N PRO A 71 -1.10 13.01 3.43
CA PRO A 71 -2.12 12.10 3.99
C PRO A 71 -3.54 12.53 3.63
N ALA A 72 -3.82 13.84 3.61
CA ALA A 72 -5.12 14.37 3.23
C ALA A 72 -5.47 14.07 1.77
N MET A 73 -4.52 14.27 0.83
CA MET A 73 -4.75 13.93 -0.58
C MET A 73 -4.96 12.42 -0.78
N THR A 74 -4.20 11.60 -0.08
CA THR A 74 -4.39 10.14 -0.10
C THR A 74 -5.76 9.73 0.41
N ALA A 75 -6.20 10.32 1.51
CA ALA A 75 -7.53 10.03 2.05
C ALA A 75 -8.65 10.48 1.08
N MET A 76 -8.53 11.66 0.48
CA MET A 76 -9.48 12.12 -0.54
C MET A 76 -9.55 11.16 -1.73
N THR A 77 -8.40 10.72 -2.23
CA THR A 77 -8.32 9.75 -3.33
C THR A 77 -8.98 8.43 -2.96
N ALA A 78 -8.67 7.90 -1.78
CA ALA A 78 -9.24 6.65 -1.29
C ALA A 78 -10.76 6.72 -1.16
N MET A 79 -11.28 7.79 -0.55
CA MET A 79 -12.73 8.02 -0.41
C MET A 79 -13.43 8.16 -1.76
N THR A 80 -12.79 8.83 -2.72
CA THR A 80 -13.33 9.00 -4.08
C THR A 80 -13.41 7.66 -4.81
N LEU A 81 -12.33 6.87 -4.82
CA LEU A 81 -12.34 5.56 -5.46
C LEU A 81 -13.29 4.58 -4.76
N ASP A 82 -13.37 4.63 -3.45
CA ASP A 82 -14.29 3.77 -2.70
C ASP A 82 -15.75 4.05 -3.09
N GLN A 83 -16.15 5.32 -3.18
CA GLN A 83 -17.50 5.69 -3.61
C GLN A 83 -17.76 5.36 -5.09
N LEU A 84 -16.85 5.70 -5.99
CA LEU A 84 -17.00 5.42 -7.42
C LEU A 84 -17.11 3.91 -7.69
N SER A 85 -16.45 3.11 -6.89
CA SER A 85 -16.46 1.64 -7.03
C SER A 85 -17.53 0.93 -6.20
N GLY A 86 -18.38 1.66 -5.47
CA GLY A 86 -19.41 1.06 -4.61
C GLY A 86 -18.82 0.30 -3.42
N GLY A 87 -17.76 0.83 -2.79
CA GLY A 87 -17.14 0.24 -1.60
C GLY A 87 -16.12 -0.86 -1.88
N ARG A 88 -15.57 -0.92 -3.10
CA ARG A 88 -14.60 -1.96 -3.52
C ARG A 88 -13.14 -1.57 -3.32
N PHE A 89 -12.82 -0.37 -2.80
CA PHE A 89 -11.45 0.11 -2.73
C PHE A 89 -10.68 -0.46 -1.52
N LEU A 90 -9.40 -0.77 -1.74
CA LEU A 90 -8.41 -1.21 -0.76
C LEU A 90 -7.19 -0.28 -0.85
N LEU A 91 -6.93 0.48 0.21
CA LEU A 91 -5.81 1.43 0.23
C LEU A 91 -4.51 0.74 0.66
N GLY A 92 -3.68 0.37 -0.30
CA GLY A 92 -2.34 -0.14 -0.03
C GLY A 92 -1.29 0.96 -0.09
N LEU A 93 -0.55 1.15 0.99
CA LEU A 93 0.42 2.22 1.18
C LEU A 93 1.83 1.68 1.43
N GLY A 94 2.83 2.45 1.04
CA GLY A 94 4.22 2.17 1.33
C GLY A 94 5.10 3.41 1.28
N LEU A 95 6.24 3.34 1.97
CA LEU A 95 7.21 4.44 2.02
C LEU A 95 8.09 4.51 0.78
N SER A 96 8.08 3.45 -0.05
CA SER A 96 9.08 3.26 -1.09
C SER A 96 10.51 3.19 -0.52
N GLY A 97 11.54 3.31 -1.36
CA GLY A 97 12.92 3.38 -0.91
C GLY A 97 13.45 4.83 -0.85
N PRO A 98 14.59 5.05 -0.18
CA PRO A 98 15.22 6.37 -0.14
C PRO A 98 15.49 6.94 -1.53
N GLN A 99 15.86 6.09 -2.49
CA GLN A 99 16.15 6.50 -3.87
C GLN A 99 14.92 7.15 -4.55
N VAL A 100 13.73 6.66 -4.26
CA VAL A 100 12.49 7.21 -4.81
C VAL A 100 12.00 8.39 -3.99
N ALA A 101 12.01 8.30 -2.66
CA ALA A 101 11.57 9.38 -1.80
C ALA A 101 12.43 10.65 -2.00
N GLU A 102 13.76 10.51 -1.97
CA GLU A 102 14.69 11.63 -2.07
C GLU A 102 15.00 11.99 -3.52
N GLY A 103 15.22 10.99 -4.38
CA GLY A 103 15.66 11.21 -5.76
C GLY A 103 14.53 11.57 -6.73
N TRP A 104 13.32 11.08 -6.49
CA TRP A 104 12.18 11.33 -7.38
C TRP A 104 11.18 12.34 -6.81
N HIS A 105 10.80 12.20 -5.54
CA HIS A 105 9.84 13.08 -4.90
C HIS A 105 10.47 14.30 -4.21
N GLY A 106 11.79 14.32 -4.02
CA GLY A 106 12.50 15.43 -3.40
C GLY A 106 12.16 15.63 -1.92
N VAL A 107 11.75 14.57 -1.23
CA VAL A 107 11.38 14.63 0.18
C VAL A 107 12.27 13.71 1.02
N ALA A 108 12.65 14.15 2.23
CA ALA A 108 13.48 13.37 3.10
C ALA A 108 12.82 12.03 3.48
N TYR A 109 13.55 10.92 3.35
CA TYR A 109 13.09 9.61 3.80
C TYR A 109 12.84 9.57 5.32
N GLY A 110 13.83 10.03 6.09
CA GLY A 110 13.72 10.31 7.53
C GLY A 110 13.39 9.08 8.39
N LYS A 111 12.49 9.29 9.37
CA LYS A 111 12.08 8.27 10.36
C LYS A 111 10.84 7.51 9.86
N PRO A 112 10.97 6.36 9.20
CA PRO A 112 9.88 5.71 8.48
C PRO A 112 8.73 5.24 9.39
N LEU A 113 9.02 4.70 10.57
CA LEU A 113 7.99 4.18 11.48
C LEU A 113 7.02 5.25 11.98
N GLY A 114 7.56 6.37 12.46
CA GLY A 114 6.75 7.51 12.94
C GLY A 114 5.92 8.11 11.81
N LYS A 115 6.55 8.36 10.65
CA LYS A 115 5.84 8.86 9.47
C LYS A 115 4.69 7.97 9.05
N THR A 116 4.89 6.64 9.00
CA THR A 116 3.83 5.70 8.63
C THR A 116 2.68 5.72 9.63
N ARG A 117 2.97 5.74 10.93
CA ARG A 117 1.94 5.79 11.97
C ARG A 117 1.07 7.03 11.84
N GLU A 118 1.68 8.20 11.82
CA GLU A 118 0.96 9.48 11.71
C GLU A 118 0.17 9.58 10.39
N TYR A 119 0.75 9.09 9.29
CA TYR A 119 0.08 9.08 7.99
C TYR A 119 -1.21 8.26 8.01
N VAL A 120 -1.15 7.05 8.53
CA VAL A 120 -2.32 6.16 8.66
C VAL A 120 -3.35 6.76 9.62
N GLU A 121 -2.90 7.32 10.74
CA GLU A 121 -3.78 7.98 11.72
C GLU A 121 -4.54 9.14 11.09
N ILE A 122 -3.88 10.00 10.32
CA ILE A 122 -4.51 11.12 9.61
C ILE A 122 -5.55 10.60 8.60
N CYS A 123 -5.21 9.57 7.81
CA CYS A 123 -6.16 8.96 6.88
C CYS A 123 -7.40 8.44 7.62
N ARG A 124 -7.22 7.72 8.72
CA ARG A 124 -8.34 7.21 9.56
C ARG A 124 -9.21 8.33 10.12
N LYS A 125 -8.61 9.43 10.63
CA LYS A 125 -9.36 10.61 11.10
C LYS A 125 -10.22 11.20 9.98
N ILE A 126 -9.67 11.31 8.76
CA ILE A 126 -10.39 11.84 7.61
C ILE A 126 -11.55 10.91 7.20
N PHE A 127 -11.35 9.59 7.17
CA PHE A 127 -12.41 8.62 6.84
C PHE A 127 -13.56 8.66 7.83
N LYS A 128 -13.28 8.73 9.12
CA LYS A 128 -14.28 8.79 10.18
C LYS A 128 -15.12 10.07 10.15
N ARG A 129 -14.54 11.19 9.72
CA ARG A 129 -15.22 12.49 9.65
C ARG A 129 -15.95 12.89 10.95
N GLU A 130 -15.48 12.46 12.10
CA GLU A 130 -16.08 12.83 13.39
C GLU A 130 -15.90 14.34 13.62
N GLU A 131 -14.69 14.85 13.42
CA GLU A 131 -14.32 16.24 13.64
C GLU A 131 -13.56 16.83 12.43
N ALA A 132 -13.33 18.15 12.45
CA ALA A 132 -12.40 18.80 11.54
C ALA A 132 -10.98 18.30 11.84
N LEU A 133 -10.20 18.07 10.78
CA LEU A 133 -8.87 17.46 10.91
C LEU A 133 -7.90 18.36 11.70
N VAL A 134 -7.47 17.84 12.83
CA VAL A 134 -6.34 18.37 13.59
C VAL A 134 -5.38 17.21 13.87
N HIS A 135 -4.11 17.42 13.57
CA HIS A 135 -3.03 16.50 13.90
C HIS A 135 -1.77 17.29 14.24
N GLU A 136 -1.23 17.05 15.42
CA GLU A 136 0.00 17.65 15.90
C GLU A 136 0.98 16.51 16.21
N GLY A 137 1.75 16.14 15.20
CA GLY A 137 2.72 15.04 15.25
C GLY A 137 4.16 15.52 15.04
N GLU A 138 5.10 14.61 15.18
CA GLU A 138 6.52 14.85 14.89
C GLU A 138 6.77 15.06 13.39
N HIS A 139 5.96 14.39 12.54
CA HIS A 139 6.19 14.33 11.10
C HIS A 139 5.16 15.10 10.29
N TYR A 140 3.95 15.24 10.82
CA TYR A 140 2.85 15.95 10.17
C TYR A 140 2.16 16.90 11.13
N GLY A 141 1.97 18.14 10.68
CA GLY A 141 1.16 19.14 11.38
C GLY A 141 0.01 19.59 10.48
N VAL A 142 -1.22 19.39 10.90
CA VAL A 142 -2.42 19.80 10.15
C VAL A 142 -3.42 20.45 11.12
N PRO A 143 -3.80 21.75 10.95
CA PRO A 143 -3.30 22.71 9.96
C PRO A 143 -1.82 23.05 10.11
N TYR A 144 -1.19 23.43 9.01
CA TYR A 144 0.19 23.89 9.02
C TYR A 144 0.35 25.17 9.88
N ARG A 145 1.37 25.18 10.77
CA ARG A 145 1.64 26.27 11.73
C ARG A 145 3.13 26.65 11.76
N GLY A 146 3.86 26.42 10.66
CA GLY A 146 5.26 26.82 10.56
C GLY A 146 5.43 28.34 10.53
N GLU A 147 6.69 28.80 10.60
CA GLU A 147 7.04 30.23 10.65
C GLU A 147 6.55 31.00 9.41
N ASP A 148 6.45 30.34 8.27
CA ASP A 148 5.96 30.87 6.99
C ASP A 148 4.44 30.69 6.79
N ALA A 149 3.68 30.27 7.81
CA ALA A 149 2.24 30.11 7.75
C ALA A 149 1.54 31.48 7.60
N THR A 150 0.55 31.55 6.70
CA THR A 150 -0.26 32.76 6.49
C THR A 150 -1.17 33.12 7.68
N GLY A 151 -1.35 32.24 8.63
CA GLY A 151 -2.32 32.35 9.73
C GLY A 151 -3.77 32.08 9.33
N LEU A 152 -4.05 31.86 8.05
CA LEU A 152 -5.41 31.59 7.53
C LEU A 152 -5.79 30.10 7.55
N GLY A 153 -4.84 29.21 7.82
CA GLY A 153 -5.10 27.77 7.89
C GLY A 153 -6.04 27.42 9.03
N LYS A 154 -7.21 26.85 8.68
CA LYS A 154 -8.21 26.33 9.63
C LYS A 154 -8.30 24.83 9.52
N PRO A 155 -8.67 24.11 10.59
CA PRO A 155 -9.09 22.73 10.49
C PRO A 155 -10.24 22.55 9.51
N LEU A 156 -10.09 21.62 8.56
CA LEU A 156 -11.10 21.32 7.55
C LEU A 156 -11.64 19.90 7.76
N LYS A 157 -12.88 19.70 7.36
CA LYS A 157 -13.56 18.40 7.36
C LYS A 157 -13.90 18.03 5.92
N SER A 158 -13.64 16.78 5.53
CA SER A 158 -13.97 16.32 4.18
C SER A 158 -15.48 16.55 3.90
N ILE A 159 -15.80 17.07 2.72
CA ILE A 159 -17.18 17.21 2.26
C ILE A 159 -17.73 15.84 1.81
N LEU A 160 -16.85 14.99 1.26
CA LEU A 160 -17.24 13.67 0.81
C LEU A 160 -17.54 12.75 2.01
N HIS A 161 -18.67 12.05 1.98
CA HIS A 161 -19.10 11.08 2.98
C HIS A 161 -18.81 9.67 2.48
N SER A 162 -17.69 9.11 2.89
CA SER A 162 -17.33 7.72 2.62
C SER A 162 -17.55 6.84 3.85
N ARG A 163 -17.48 5.55 3.70
CA ARG A 163 -17.46 4.65 4.84
C ARG A 163 -16.19 4.88 5.68
N PRO A 164 -16.25 4.76 7.02
CA PRO A 164 -15.12 5.06 7.89
C PRO A 164 -14.07 3.96 7.92
N ASP A 165 -14.38 2.78 7.40
CA ASP A 165 -13.65 1.54 7.50
C ASP A 165 -13.00 1.11 6.17
N ILE A 166 -12.62 2.07 5.30
CA ILE A 166 -11.83 1.76 4.10
C ILE A 166 -10.57 1.00 4.54
N PRO A 167 -10.36 -0.24 4.06
CA PRO A 167 -9.23 -1.04 4.52
C PRO A 167 -7.90 -0.43 4.10
N ILE A 168 -6.96 -0.36 5.06
CA ILE A 168 -5.60 0.10 4.83
C ILE A 168 -4.65 -1.09 4.92
N TYR A 169 -3.89 -1.31 3.85
CA TYR A 169 -2.81 -2.29 3.78
C TYR A 169 -1.47 -1.55 3.79
N LEU A 170 -0.48 -2.11 4.45
CA LEU A 170 0.88 -1.56 4.44
C LEU A 170 1.86 -2.56 3.81
N ALA A 171 2.66 -2.08 2.87
CA ALA A 171 3.84 -2.80 2.43
C ALA A 171 4.98 -2.50 3.40
N SER A 172 5.45 -3.54 4.06
CA SER A 172 6.50 -3.42 5.05
C SER A 172 7.48 -4.59 4.99
N ILE A 173 8.74 -4.24 5.22
CA ILE A 173 9.87 -5.15 5.28
C ILE A 173 10.63 -4.83 6.57
N GLY A 174 11.23 -5.85 7.15
CA GLY A 174 11.94 -5.73 8.42
C GLY A 174 11.01 -5.75 9.65
N PRO A 175 11.52 -6.27 10.77
CA PRO A 175 10.68 -6.70 11.90
C PRO A 175 9.86 -5.56 12.51
N LYS A 176 10.46 -4.39 12.74
CA LYS A 176 9.76 -3.24 13.34
C LYS A 176 8.62 -2.71 12.47
N ASN A 177 8.80 -2.71 11.13
CA ASN A 177 7.75 -2.29 10.20
C ASN A 177 6.61 -3.32 10.14
N VAL A 178 6.93 -4.61 10.18
CA VAL A 178 5.92 -5.69 10.22
C VAL A 178 5.10 -5.60 11.51
N THR A 179 5.74 -5.41 12.66
CA THR A 179 5.06 -5.17 13.94
C THR A 179 4.13 -3.96 13.86
N LEU A 180 4.62 -2.83 13.33
CA LEU A 180 3.80 -1.63 13.15
C LEU A 180 2.61 -1.90 12.22
N THR A 181 2.82 -2.61 11.12
CA THR A 181 1.75 -2.96 10.16
C THR A 181 0.66 -3.79 10.84
N ALA A 182 1.03 -4.81 11.59
CA ALA A 182 0.09 -5.63 12.33
C ALA A 182 -0.66 -4.83 13.41
N GLU A 183 -0.03 -3.80 13.99
CA GLU A 183 -0.66 -2.93 14.98
C GLU A 183 -1.71 -2.00 14.36
N ILE A 184 -1.40 -1.29 13.26
CA ILE A 184 -2.22 -0.15 12.79
C ILE A 184 -3.00 -0.37 11.50
N ALA A 185 -2.66 -1.39 10.69
CA ALA A 185 -3.29 -1.64 9.39
C ALA A 185 -4.29 -2.80 9.43
N ASP A 186 -5.11 -2.92 8.40
CA ASP A 186 -6.07 -4.02 8.22
C ASP A 186 -5.47 -5.18 7.44
N GLY A 187 -4.34 -4.94 6.78
CA GLY A 187 -3.62 -5.96 6.05
C GLY A 187 -2.16 -5.61 5.80
N TRP A 188 -1.44 -6.62 5.37
CA TRP A 188 -0.02 -6.56 5.05
C TRP A 188 0.21 -7.01 3.60
N LEU A 189 1.02 -6.26 2.87
CA LEU A 189 1.51 -6.55 1.53
C LEU A 189 2.99 -6.95 1.62
N PRO A 190 3.31 -8.20 1.96
CA PRO A 190 4.71 -8.63 1.99
C PRO A 190 5.27 -8.77 0.58
N PHE A 191 6.55 -8.47 0.44
CA PHE A 191 7.31 -8.68 -0.78
C PHE A 191 8.38 -9.76 -0.56
N ILE A 192 8.60 -10.65 -1.53
CA ILE A 192 9.47 -11.84 -1.42
C ILE A 192 9.08 -12.68 -0.18
N PHE A 193 7.82 -13.08 -0.14
CA PHE A 193 7.25 -13.82 0.98
C PHE A 193 7.36 -15.33 0.79
N SER A 194 7.78 -16.04 1.86
CA SER A 194 7.77 -17.49 1.89
C SER A 194 6.79 -18.02 2.95
N PRO A 195 5.72 -18.70 2.57
CA PRO A 195 4.79 -19.28 3.53
C PRO A 195 5.45 -20.30 4.48
N ARG A 196 6.49 -20.98 4.01
CA ARG A 196 7.23 -21.98 4.82
C ARG A 196 7.99 -21.36 6.00
N HIS A 197 8.36 -20.07 5.85
CA HIS A 197 9.12 -19.35 6.87
C HIS A 197 8.26 -18.36 7.66
N TYR A 198 6.92 -18.40 7.49
CA TYR A 198 6.02 -17.49 8.21
C TYR A 198 6.21 -17.55 9.73
N ASP A 199 6.16 -18.76 10.30
CA ASP A 199 6.26 -18.95 11.75
C ASP A 199 7.63 -18.53 12.32
N SER A 200 8.70 -18.79 11.59
CA SER A 200 10.07 -18.50 12.06
C SER A 200 10.51 -17.04 11.84
N VAL A 201 9.94 -16.36 10.84
CA VAL A 201 10.41 -15.02 10.44
C VAL A 201 9.42 -13.91 10.82
N TYR A 202 8.12 -14.14 10.68
CA TYR A 202 7.13 -13.06 10.75
C TYR A 202 6.15 -13.17 11.92
N LYS A 203 5.85 -14.39 12.37
CA LYS A 203 4.79 -14.63 13.35
C LYS A 203 4.97 -13.84 14.64
N THR A 204 6.18 -13.80 15.20
CA THR A 204 6.47 -13.07 16.43
C THR A 204 6.16 -11.58 16.28
N GLN A 205 6.58 -10.96 15.18
CA GLN A 205 6.36 -9.54 14.90
C GLN A 205 4.86 -9.22 14.72
N ILE A 206 4.15 -10.11 14.06
CA ILE A 206 2.70 -9.96 13.81
C ILE A 206 1.93 -10.09 15.12
N ASP A 207 2.24 -11.10 15.94
CA ASP A 207 1.60 -11.31 17.24
C ASP A 207 1.89 -10.13 18.21
N GLU A 208 3.11 -9.60 18.20
CA GLU A 208 3.45 -8.38 18.95
C GLU A 208 2.64 -7.17 18.49
N GLY A 209 2.45 -7.02 17.17
CA GLY A 209 1.65 -5.94 16.61
C GLY A 209 0.18 -6.04 17.03
N PHE A 210 -0.40 -7.24 16.96
CA PHE A 210 -1.76 -7.49 17.43
C PHE A 210 -1.92 -7.21 18.93
N ALA A 211 -0.96 -7.62 19.74
CA ALA A 211 -0.97 -7.34 21.18
C ALA A 211 -0.95 -5.83 21.47
N LYS A 212 -0.16 -5.05 20.71
CA LYS A 212 -0.10 -3.59 20.82
C LYS A 212 -1.40 -2.92 20.38
N ALA A 213 -2.03 -3.41 19.32
CA ALA A 213 -3.30 -2.89 18.83
C ALA A 213 -4.43 -3.08 19.85
N GLY A 214 -4.44 -4.21 20.55
CA GLY A 214 -5.53 -4.56 21.46
C GLY A 214 -6.88 -4.77 20.73
N GLY A 215 -7.99 -4.58 21.46
CA GLY A 215 -9.33 -4.56 20.86
C GLY A 215 -9.77 -5.82 20.13
N GLY A 216 -9.14 -6.97 20.40
CA GLY A 216 -9.46 -8.23 19.72
C GLY A 216 -8.84 -8.36 18.32
N LYS A 217 -7.84 -7.53 17.99
CA LYS A 217 -7.11 -7.68 16.73
C LYS A 217 -6.31 -8.97 16.70
N GLY A 218 -6.36 -9.68 15.57
CA GLY A 218 -5.68 -10.95 15.37
C GLY A 218 -5.70 -11.38 13.92
N ILE A 219 -5.14 -12.54 13.64
CA ILE A 219 -5.04 -13.07 12.28
C ILE A 219 -6.40 -13.29 11.60
N HIS A 220 -7.47 -13.42 12.36
CA HIS A 220 -8.83 -13.62 11.85
C HIS A 220 -9.44 -12.36 11.22
N ASN A 221 -8.95 -11.18 11.57
CA ASN A 221 -9.38 -9.88 11.03
C ASN A 221 -8.22 -9.06 10.45
N PHE A 222 -7.14 -9.74 10.06
CA PHE A 222 -5.98 -9.16 9.40
C PHE A 222 -5.66 -9.95 8.12
N ASP A 223 -5.49 -9.24 7.02
CA ASP A 223 -5.23 -9.87 5.73
C ASP A 223 -3.74 -9.88 5.40
N ILE A 224 -3.22 -11.01 4.92
CA ILE A 224 -1.86 -11.12 4.39
C ILE A 224 -1.96 -11.41 2.91
N ALA A 225 -1.56 -10.44 2.07
CA ALA A 225 -1.69 -10.51 0.63
C ALA A 225 -0.31 -10.48 -0.06
N PRO A 226 0.40 -11.61 -0.11
CA PRO A 226 1.69 -11.71 -0.79
C PRO A 226 1.52 -11.66 -2.31
N SER A 227 2.45 -11.00 -2.99
CA SER A 227 2.58 -11.09 -4.44
C SER A 227 3.45 -12.29 -4.80
N ILE A 228 2.96 -13.13 -5.70
CA ILE A 228 3.65 -14.33 -6.18
C ILE A 228 3.71 -14.29 -7.71
N SER A 229 4.90 -14.45 -8.26
CA SER A 229 5.07 -14.64 -9.71
C SER A 229 4.73 -16.08 -10.08
N VAL A 230 3.81 -16.25 -11.02
CA VAL A 230 3.46 -17.56 -11.58
C VAL A 230 3.91 -17.59 -13.03
N ILE A 231 4.73 -18.56 -13.39
CA ILE A 231 5.21 -18.78 -14.74
C ILE A 231 4.88 -20.23 -15.12
N ILE A 232 4.19 -20.37 -16.22
CA ILE A 232 3.86 -21.67 -16.82
C ILE A 232 4.75 -21.81 -18.05
N ASP A 233 5.64 -22.81 -18.04
CA ASP A 233 6.58 -23.09 -19.11
C ASP A 233 6.94 -24.58 -19.04
N ASP A 234 7.08 -25.22 -20.19
CA ASP A 234 7.48 -26.65 -20.27
C ASP A 234 8.96 -26.83 -19.92
N ASP A 235 9.77 -25.79 -20.08
CA ASP A 235 11.17 -25.74 -19.70
C ASP A 235 11.37 -24.98 -18.37
N LEU A 236 11.78 -25.71 -17.34
CA LEU A 236 12.00 -25.17 -16.02
C LEU A 236 13.12 -24.11 -15.96
N GLU A 237 14.17 -24.25 -16.80
CA GLU A 237 15.26 -23.29 -16.88
C GLU A 237 14.77 -21.97 -17.49
N ASN A 238 13.96 -22.02 -18.53
CA ASN A 238 13.29 -20.84 -19.09
C ASN A 238 12.43 -20.15 -18.02
N ALA A 239 11.63 -20.91 -17.27
CA ALA A 239 10.81 -20.37 -16.20
C ALA A 239 11.64 -19.64 -15.14
N TYR A 240 12.75 -20.23 -14.68
CA TYR A 240 13.67 -19.59 -13.73
C TYR A 240 14.33 -18.33 -14.31
N ASN A 241 14.75 -18.36 -15.56
CA ASN A 241 15.39 -17.21 -16.20
C ASN A 241 14.46 -15.99 -16.31
N ARG A 242 13.15 -16.19 -16.36
CA ARG A 242 12.17 -15.10 -16.36
C ARG A 242 12.01 -14.43 -14.98
N VAL A 243 12.30 -15.13 -13.89
CA VAL A 243 12.19 -14.59 -12.52
C VAL A 243 13.51 -13.96 -12.04
N LYS A 244 14.65 -14.48 -12.48
CA LYS A 244 15.99 -14.04 -12.05
C LYS A 244 16.22 -12.52 -12.13
N PRO A 245 15.81 -11.79 -13.19
CA PRO A 245 16.00 -10.34 -13.27
C PRO A 245 15.29 -9.56 -12.16
N LEU A 246 14.08 -9.98 -11.80
CA LEU A 246 13.32 -9.37 -10.70
C LEU A 246 14.03 -9.59 -9.37
N LEU A 247 14.46 -10.81 -9.08
CA LEU A 247 15.20 -11.13 -7.86
C LEU A 247 16.53 -10.40 -7.79
N ALA A 248 17.28 -10.35 -8.90
CA ALA A 248 18.54 -9.63 -8.97
C ALA A 248 18.38 -8.12 -8.70
N LEU A 249 17.31 -7.50 -9.23
CA LEU A 249 17.00 -6.10 -8.96
C LEU A 249 16.77 -5.84 -7.46
N TYR A 250 15.97 -6.66 -6.80
CA TYR A 250 15.63 -6.43 -5.41
C TYR A 250 16.70 -6.88 -4.43
N ILE A 251 17.34 -8.02 -4.66
CA ILE A 251 18.40 -8.55 -3.78
C ILE A 251 19.71 -7.79 -3.99
N GLY A 252 20.05 -7.44 -5.23
CA GLY A 252 21.35 -6.85 -5.57
C GLY A 252 21.33 -5.36 -5.92
N GLY A 253 20.20 -4.83 -6.42
CA GLY A 253 20.09 -3.48 -6.99
C GLY A 253 19.37 -2.44 -6.13
N MET A 254 18.60 -2.86 -5.14
CA MET A 254 17.78 -1.94 -4.33
C MET A 254 18.46 -1.64 -2.99
N GLY A 255 19.00 -0.43 -2.86
CA GLY A 255 19.69 0.03 -1.66
C GLY A 255 21.22 -0.08 -1.74
N ALA A 256 21.90 0.40 -0.70
CA ALA A 256 23.34 0.22 -0.54
C ALA A 256 23.65 -1.23 -0.12
N LYS A 257 24.81 -1.74 -0.53
CA LYS A 257 25.25 -3.11 -0.25
C LYS A 257 25.10 -3.51 1.23
N ASP A 258 25.41 -2.58 2.13
CA ASP A 258 25.39 -2.81 3.58
C ASP A 258 24.03 -2.44 4.26
N LYS A 259 23.06 -2.00 3.48
CA LYS A 259 21.74 -1.54 3.96
C LYS A 259 20.59 -2.03 3.06
N ASN A 260 20.81 -3.10 2.33
CA ASN A 260 19.74 -3.72 1.55
C ASN A 260 18.91 -4.61 2.46
N PHE A 261 17.61 -4.40 2.46
CA PHE A 261 16.66 -5.16 3.31
C PHE A 261 16.45 -6.61 2.88
N TYR A 262 16.96 -7.00 1.70
CA TYR A 262 16.80 -8.33 1.14
C TYR A 262 18.05 -9.20 1.24
N ASN A 263 19.16 -8.66 1.76
CA ASN A 263 20.42 -9.36 1.99
C ASN A 263 20.50 -9.91 3.41
#